data_b457352757ff9d3a9268c5132a688e94
#
_entry.id   b457352757ff9d3a9268c5132a688e94
#
_cell.length_a   1.000
_cell.length_b   1.000
_cell.length_c   1.000
_cell.angle_alpha   90.00
_cell.angle_beta   90.00
_cell.angle_gamma   90.00
#
_symmetry.space_group_name_H-M   'P 1'
#
loop_
_entity.id
_entity.type
_entity.pdbx_description
1 polymer ?
#
loop_
_entity_poly.entity_id
_entity_poly.type
_entity_poly.pdbx_seq_one_letter_code
_entity_poly.pdbx_strand_id
1 'polypeptide(L)'
;IMDTPSNDAASVAGLIAGGCQLVVFTTGLGTPTGNAVAPVMKITANKKTYKTMQDNLDFDASHVIYGPETMEEITDQFMRDVIDICNGRLVKAEALGYLINVAGTAVIQ
;
A
#
# COMPACT_ATOMS: atom_id res chain seq x y z
N ILE A 1 -14.42 -6.75 -9.43
CA ILE A 1 -14.69 -6.44 -8.02
C ILE A 1 -14.65 -7.75 -7.25
N MET A 2 -13.93 -7.78 -6.17
CA MET A 2 -13.79 -8.96 -5.31
C MET A 2 -14.12 -8.55 -3.88
N ASP A 3 -14.95 -9.34 -3.21
CA ASP A 3 -15.29 -9.15 -1.81
C ASP A 3 -14.19 -9.75 -0.92
N THR A 4 -13.73 -8.97 0.07
CA THR A 4 -12.69 -9.39 1.01
C THR A 4 -13.07 -8.95 2.43
N PRO A 5 -12.52 -9.59 3.49
CA PRO A 5 -12.73 -9.12 4.85
C PRO A 5 -12.24 -7.69 5.06
N SER A 6 -12.83 -6.98 6.00
CA SER A 6 -12.55 -5.55 6.26
C SER A 6 -11.25 -5.26 7.02
N ASN A 7 -10.57 -6.28 7.50
CA ASN A 7 -9.28 -6.13 8.18
C ASN A 7 -8.15 -5.98 7.16
N ASP A 8 -7.22 -5.05 7.38
CA ASP A 8 -6.12 -4.73 6.46
C ASP A 8 -5.37 -5.96 5.97
N ALA A 9 -4.86 -6.77 6.86
CA ALA A 9 -4.05 -7.94 6.52
C ALA A 9 -4.87 -9.01 5.80
N ALA A 10 -6.10 -9.25 6.23
CA ALA A 10 -7.00 -10.23 5.62
C ALA A 10 -7.49 -9.76 4.25
N SER A 11 -7.79 -8.47 4.09
CA SER A 11 -8.19 -7.89 2.81
C SER A 11 -7.07 -7.99 1.78
N VAL A 12 -5.87 -7.59 2.16
CA VAL A 12 -4.68 -7.68 1.30
C VAL A 12 -4.39 -9.12 0.91
N ALA A 13 -4.40 -10.05 1.87
CA ALA A 13 -4.20 -11.47 1.59
C ALA A 13 -5.27 -12.03 0.64
N GLY A 14 -6.53 -11.63 0.82
CA GLY A 14 -7.63 -12.02 -0.05
C GLY A 14 -7.46 -11.53 -1.49
N LEU A 15 -7.08 -10.27 -1.68
CA LEU A 15 -6.82 -9.71 -3.01
C LEU A 15 -5.66 -10.43 -3.71
N ILE A 16 -4.58 -10.70 -3.00
CA ILE A 16 -3.41 -11.41 -3.54
C ILE A 16 -3.77 -12.86 -3.88
N ALA A 17 -4.51 -13.54 -3.01
CA ALA A 17 -5.03 -14.89 -3.28
C ALA A 17 -5.95 -14.92 -4.50
N GLY A 18 -6.67 -13.82 -4.76
CA GLY A 18 -7.49 -13.63 -5.95
C GLY A 18 -6.71 -13.30 -7.23
N GLY A 19 -5.37 -13.20 -7.16
CA GLY A 19 -4.51 -13.01 -8.33
C GLY A 19 -3.90 -11.61 -8.48
N CYS A 20 -4.07 -10.72 -7.52
CA CYS A 20 -3.41 -9.41 -7.56
C CYS A 20 -1.89 -9.56 -7.37
N GLN A 21 -1.13 -8.94 -8.26
CA GLN A 21 0.34 -8.96 -8.24
C GLN A 21 0.95 -7.74 -7.55
N LEU A 22 0.17 -6.71 -7.34
CA LEU A 22 0.48 -5.51 -6.58
C LEU A 22 -0.81 -5.03 -5.90
N VAL A 23 -0.72 -4.65 -4.65
CA VAL A 23 -1.81 -3.98 -3.95
C VAL A 23 -1.41 -2.54 -3.67
N VAL A 24 -2.23 -1.59 -4.10
CA VAL A 24 -2.13 -0.19 -3.69
C VAL A 24 -3.07 0.02 -2.51
N PHE A 25 -2.51 0.30 -1.37
CA PHE A 25 -3.24 0.40 -0.11
C PHE A 25 -3.31 1.85 0.38
N THR A 26 -4.50 2.43 0.35
CA THR A 26 -4.73 3.78 0.87
C THR A 26 -5.05 3.75 2.36
N THR A 27 -4.40 4.62 3.15
CA THR A 27 -4.60 4.66 4.60
C THR A 27 -4.59 6.09 5.14
N GLY A 28 -5.49 6.38 6.07
CA GLY A 28 -5.51 7.66 6.78
C GLY A 28 -4.67 7.65 8.06
N LEU A 29 -4.67 6.53 8.78
CA LEU A 29 -3.96 6.37 10.05
C LEU A 29 -2.57 5.75 9.91
N GLY A 30 -2.32 5.11 8.77
CA GLY A 30 -1.09 4.37 8.52
C GLY A 30 -1.17 2.92 8.96
N THR A 31 -0.39 2.09 8.30
CA THR A 31 -0.19 0.68 8.64
C THR A 31 1.23 0.26 8.25
N PRO A 32 1.93 -0.53 9.07
CA PRO A 32 3.24 -1.06 8.71
C PRO A 32 3.16 -2.30 7.82
N THR A 33 2.00 -2.94 7.73
CA THR A 33 1.84 -4.26 7.12
C THR A 33 2.12 -4.29 5.63
N GLY A 34 2.81 -5.36 5.23
CA GLY A 34 2.96 -5.81 3.85
C GLY A 34 2.52 -7.26 3.72
N ASN A 35 2.83 -7.88 2.59
CA ASN A 35 2.55 -9.29 2.34
C ASN A 35 3.77 -9.97 1.74
N ALA A 36 3.98 -11.24 2.06
CA ALA A 36 5.15 -12.00 1.62
C ALA A 36 5.07 -12.45 0.16
N VAL A 37 3.90 -12.45 -0.44
CA VAL A 37 3.65 -13.00 -1.79
C VAL A 37 3.70 -11.91 -2.86
N ALA A 38 3.17 -10.70 -2.56
CA ALA A 38 3.14 -9.59 -3.49
C ALA A 38 3.37 -8.25 -2.78
N PRO A 39 3.93 -7.25 -3.46
CA PRO A 39 4.17 -5.94 -2.87
C PRO A 39 2.87 -5.23 -2.50
N VAL A 40 2.89 -4.54 -1.36
CA VAL A 40 1.81 -3.67 -0.89
C VAL A 40 2.35 -2.26 -0.81
N MET A 41 2.05 -1.45 -1.80
CA MET A 41 2.41 -0.04 -1.85
C MET A 41 1.42 0.77 -1.01
N LYS A 42 1.89 1.37 0.06
CA LYS A 42 1.07 2.14 1.00
C LYS A 42 1.14 3.63 0.70
N ILE A 43 -0.03 4.23 0.55
CA ILE A 43 -0.21 5.63 0.18
C ILE A 43 -1.11 6.35 1.19
N THR A 44 -0.76 7.57 1.55
CA THR A 44 -1.60 8.43 2.37
C THR A 44 -1.64 9.86 1.85
N ALA A 45 -2.80 10.51 1.97
CA ALA A 45 -2.94 11.95 1.77
C ALA A 45 -2.94 12.72 3.11
N ASN A 46 -2.74 12.03 4.23
CA ASN A 46 -2.62 12.65 5.54
C ASN A 46 -1.17 13.03 5.83
N LYS A 47 -0.85 14.30 5.71
CA LYS A 47 0.50 14.85 5.92
C LYS A 47 1.08 14.48 7.29
N LYS A 48 0.27 14.50 8.34
CA LYS A 48 0.72 14.15 9.69
C LYS A 48 1.08 12.68 9.79
N THR A 49 0.24 11.81 9.25
CA THR A 49 0.47 10.37 9.22
C THR A 49 1.74 10.04 8.42
N TYR A 50 1.90 10.63 7.24
CA TYR A 50 3.10 10.41 6.45
C TYR A 50 4.36 10.81 7.21
N LYS A 51 4.37 12.00 7.82
CA LYS A 51 5.52 12.48 8.60
C LYS A 51 5.88 11.57 9.77
N THR A 52 4.87 10.98 10.44
CA THR A 52 5.07 10.10 11.59
C THR A 52 5.52 8.69 11.19
N MET A 53 5.08 8.22 10.02
CA MET A 53 5.31 6.85 9.55
C MET A 53 6.07 6.81 8.21
N GLN A 54 7.01 7.70 8.00
CA GLN A 54 7.80 7.76 6.75
C GLN A 54 8.49 6.44 6.40
N ASP A 55 8.92 5.70 7.41
CA ASP A 55 9.60 4.42 7.21
C ASP A 55 8.65 3.29 6.78
N ASN A 56 7.35 3.49 6.92
CA ASN A 56 6.33 2.49 6.63
C ASN A 56 5.49 2.81 5.40
N LEU A 57 5.37 4.08 5.03
CA LEU A 57 4.51 4.54 3.94
C LEU A 57 5.33 4.83 2.68
N ASP A 58 4.89 4.30 1.56
CA ASP A 58 5.65 4.33 0.31
C ASP A 58 5.45 5.61 -0.49
N PHE A 59 4.26 6.23 -0.40
CA PHE A 59 3.91 7.39 -1.20
C PHE A 59 3.15 8.45 -0.41
N ASP A 60 3.58 9.70 -0.52
CA ASP A 60 2.92 10.88 0.06
C ASP A 60 2.04 11.58 -0.97
N ALA A 61 0.74 11.36 -0.89
CA ALA A 61 -0.25 12.05 -1.71
C ALA A 61 -0.74 13.37 -1.08
N SER A 62 -0.23 13.76 0.10
CA SER A 62 -0.67 14.98 0.78
C SER A 62 -0.30 16.26 0.02
N HIS A 63 0.69 16.19 -0.86
CA HIS A 63 1.12 17.28 -1.71
C HIS A 63 0.01 17.77 -2.67
N VAL A 64 -0.94 16.92 -3.02
CA VAL A 64 -2.14 17.33 -3.78
C VAL A 64 -2.94 18.42 -3.03
N ILE A 65 -2.92 18.39 -1.70
CA ILE A 65 -3.70 19.30 -0.86
C ILE A 65 -2.83 20.47 -0.37
N TYR A 66 -1.60 20.17 0.03
CA TYR A 66 -0.75 21.10 0.80
C TYR A 66 0.55 21.49 0.10
N GLY A 67 0.88 20.86 -1.02
CA GLY A 67 2.11 21.11 -1.77
C GLY A 67 1.88 22.04 -2.97
N PRO A 68 2.98 22.45 -3.65
CA PRO A 68 2.93 23.22 -4.88
C PRO A 68 2.59 22.37 -6.11
N GLU A 69 2.71 21.05 -5.99
CA GLU A 69 2.52 20.13 -7.13
C GLU A 69 1.04 20.02 -7.51
N THR A 70 0.80 19.90 -8.80
CA THR A 70 -0.54 19.65 -9.33
C THR A 70 -0.95 18.19 -9.14
N MET A 71 -2.24 17.92 -9.25
CA MET A 71 -2.76 16.53 -9.24
C MET A 71 -2.11 15.70 -10.35
N GLU A 72 -1.88 16.28 -11.51
CA GLU A 72 -1.26 15.61 -12.66
C GLU A 72 0.19 15.21 -12.34
N GLU A 73 0.98 16.12 -11.80
CA GLU A 73 2.37 15.86 -11.42
C GLU A 73 2.48 14.75 -10.36
N ILE A 74 1.59 14.78 -9.35
CA ILE A 74 1.54 13.75 -8.31
C ILE A 74 1.10 12.40 -8.91
N THR A 75 0.14 12.40 -9.82
CA THR A 75 -0.30 11.18 -10.51
C THR A 75 0.82 10.58 -11.36
N ASP A 76 1.55 11.40 -12.08
CA ASP A 76 2.70 10.95 -12.87
C ASP A 76 3.80 10.34 -12.00
N GLN A 77 4.10 10.96 -10.86
CA GLN A 77 5.06 10.42 -9.91
C GLN A 77 4.58 9.09 -9.31
N PHE A 78 3.31 9.01 -8.93
CA PHE A 78 2.70 7.79 -8.43
C PHE A 78 2.79 6.65 -9.46
N MET A 79 2.49 6.92 -10.72
CA MET A 79 2.57 5.92 -11.78
C MET A 79 4.00 5.45 -12.04
N ARG A 80 4.98 6.35 -11.97
CA ARG A 80 6.41 5.95 -12.05
C ARG A 80 6.78 5.02 -10.91
N ASP A 81 6.37 5.32 -9.69
CA ASP A 81 6.65 4.49 -8.52
C ASP A 81 5.99 3.11 -8.64
N VAL A 82 4.75 3.04 -9.13
CA VAL A 82 4.04 1.77 -9.40
C VAL A 82 4.81 0.93 -10.41
N ILE A 83 5.27 1.53 -11.51
CA ILE A 83 6.04 0.83 -12.55
C ILE A 83 7.36 0.32 -11.98
N ASP A 84 8.07 1.12 -11.19
CA ASP A 84 9.33 0.73 -10.57
C ASP A 84 9.14 -0.46 -9.61
N ILE A 85 8.07 -0.46 -8.82
CA ILE A 85 7.72 -1.59 -7.94
C ILE A 85 7.39 -2.84 -8.76
N CYS A 86 6.65 -2.72 -9.85
CA CYS A 86 6.37 -3.82 -10.76
C CYS A 86 7.66 -4.37 -11.42
N ASN A 87 8.69 -3.55 -11.56
CA ASN A 87 10.01 -3.94 -12.09
C ASN A 87 10.99 -4.40 -10.99
N GLY A 88 10.55 -4.57 -9.75
CA GLY A 88 11.33 -5.19 -8.69
C GLY A 88 11.85 -4.25 -7.61
N ARG A 89 11.50 -2.96 -7.61
CA ARG A 89 11.79 -2.08 -6.48
C ARG A 89 11.03 -2.56 -5.25
N LEU A 90 11.73 -2.75 -4.13
CA LEU A 90 11.10 -3.15 -2.88
C LEU A 90 10.23 -2.03 -2.32
N VAL A 91 9.03 -2.38 -1.86
CA VAL A 91 8.24 -1.51 -0.98
C VAL A 91 8.82 -1.53 0.44
N LYS A 92 8.52 -0.51 1.21
CA LYS A 92 9.09 -0.35 2.56
C LYS A 92 8.79 -1.50 3.49
N ALA A 93 7.60 -2.09 3.42
CA ALA A 93 7.27 -3.27 4.23
C ALA A 93 8.17 -4.47 3.92
N GLU A 94 8.51 -4.70 2.64
CA GLU A 94 9.44 -5.75 2.24
C GLU A 94 10.86 -5.46 2.75
N ALA A 95 11.32 -4.23 2.57
CA ALA A 95 12.64 -3.81 3.03
C ALA A 95 12.82 -3.91 4.55
N LEU A 96 11.76 -3.69 5.31
CA LEU A 96 11.75 -3.77 6.77
C LEU A 96 11.36 -5.16 7.30
N GLY A 97 10.92 -6.08 6.44
CA GLY A 97 10.49 -7.42 6.84
C GLY A 97 9.12 -7.48 7.55
N TYR A 98 8.29 -6.46 7.42
CA TYR A 98 6.94 -6.43 7.97
C TYR A 98 5.93 -7.15 7.06
N LEU A 99 6.18 -8.44 6.85
CA LEU A 99 5.41 -9.27 5.94
C LEU A 99 4.48 -10.18 6.74
N ILE A 100 3.17 -9.89 6.67
CA ILE A 100 2.16 -10.70 7.35
C ILE A 100 1.45 -11.58 6.33
N ASN A 101 1.51 -12.89 6.56
CA ASN A 101 0.63 -13.85 5.92
C ASN A 101 -0.49 -14.20 6.90
N VAL A 102 -1.69 -13.80 6.58
CA VAL A 102 -2.87 -14.38 7.23
C VAL A 102 -3.17 -15.67 6.52
N ALA A 103 -2.68 -16.78 7.07
CA ALA A 103 -3.05 -18.09 6.60
C ALA A 103 -4.55 -18.28 6.80
N GLY A 104 -5.26 -18.37 5.71
CA GLY A 104 -6.53 -18.99 5.51
C GLY A 104 -7.45 -19.22 6.69
N THR A 105 -7.81 -18.22 7.40
CA THR A 105 -9.12 -18.28 7.97
C THR A 105 -10.08 -18.12 6.81
N ALA A 106 -10.57 -19.22 6.34
CA ALA A 106 -11.80 -19.20 5.62
C ALA A 106 -12.79 -18.46 6.50
N VAL A 107 -12.94 -17.19 6.26
CA VAL A 107 -14.08 -16.46 6.78
C VAL A 107 -15.23 -16.92 5.93
N ILE A 108 -15.77 -18.01 6.31
CA ILE A 108 -17.03 -18.49 5.81
C ILE A 108 -18.08 -17.66 6.51
N GLN A 109 -18.51 -16.66 5.85
CA GLN A 109 -19.64 -15.86 6.28
C GLN A 109 -20.79 -16.14 5.34
#